data_807f9c11d500ecd820776295218d7ecc
#
_entry.id   807f9c11d500ecd820776295218d7ecc
#
_cell.length_a   1.000
_cell.length_b   1.000
_cell.length_c   1.000
_cell.angle_alpha   90.00
_cell.angle_beta   90.00
_cell.angle_gamma   90.00
#
_symmetry.space_group_name_H-M   'P 1'
#
loop_
_entity.id
_entity.type
_entity.pdbx_description
1 polymer ?
#
loop_
_entity_poly.entity_id
_entity_poly.type
_entity_poly.pdbx_seq_one_letter_code
_entity_poly.pdbx_strand_id
1 'polypeptide(L)'
;MQPGRHRIRDRGAAAAPAIDKRVLIVARSARVLAHAAVEGGWSPWVIDPFGDLDTRAVAYGVIQLTDLVDFQFDEKTLLKAIGMLQHQAGPMPVVLGSGFEARAEVVAAIASRSQIHGNGPEVISSLADMPAIYRRLDADNGVCMPLTLNNRAGDDHAWLVKASGHTGGAH
;
A
#
# COMPACT_ATOMS: atom_id res chain seq x y z
N MET A 1 -10.57 -4.77 25.44
CA MET A 1 -9.92 -4.46 24.17
C MET A 1 -8.57 -5.18 24.16
N GLN A 2 -8.47 -6.36 23.51
CA GLN A 2 -7.23 -7.13 23.51
C GLN A 2 -6.33 -6.58 22.39
N PRO A 3 -5.04 -6.31 22.63
CA PRO A 3 -4.11 -5.90 21.60
C PRO A 3 -3.95 -7.03 20.58
N GLY A 4 -3.92 -6.64 19.28
CA GLY A 4 -3.82 -7.52 18.13
C GLY A 4 -2.81 -8.65 18.35
N ARG A 5 -3.20 -9.87 18.04
CA ARG A 5 -2.37 -11.06 18.21
C ARG A 5 -1.19 -11.03 17.27
N HIS A 6 -0.02 -10.66 17.78
CA HIS A 6 1.24 -10.86 17.11
C HIS A 6 1.54 -12.36 17.03
N ARG A 7 1.34 -12.97 15.88
CA ARG A 7 1.83 -14.33 15.63
C ARG A 7 3.01 -14.27 14.67
N ILE A 8 4.21 -14.29 15.24
CA ILE A 8 5.41 -14.63 14.49
C ILE A 8 5.45 -16.15 14.40
N ARG A 9 5.48 -16.70 13.20
CA ARG A 9 5.77 -18.13 13.03
C ARG A 9 7.25 -18.34 13.21
N ASP A 10 7.60 -19.11 14.23
CA ASP A 10 8.88 -19.80 14.27
C ASP A 10 8.85 -20.85 13.14
N ARG A 11 9.41 -20.49 11.98
CA ARG A 11 9.75 -21.48 10.96
C ARG A 11 11.01 -22.16 11.47
N GLY A 12 10.84 -23.38 12.01
CA GLY A 12 11.96 -24.17 12.47
C GLY A 12 13.12 -24.14 11.47
N ALA A 13 14.29 -23.70 11.95
CA ALA A 13 15.63 -23.87 11.38
C ALA A 13 15.89 -23.49 9.91
N ALA A 14 15.01 -22.77 9.21
CA ALA A 14 15.41 -22.11 7.97
C ALA A 14 16.35 -20.96 8.34
N ALA A 15 17.55 -20.92 7.75
CA ALA A 15 18.49 -19.83 7.94
C ALA A 15 17.79 -18.49 7.76
N ALA A 16 18.04 -17.53 8.67
CA ALA A 16 17.49 -16.18 8.52
C ALA A 16 17.87 -15.64 7.13
N PRO A 17 16.93 -15.01 6.39
CA PRO A 17 17.22 -14.51 5.06
C PRO A 17 18.36 -13.52 5.09
N ALA A 18 19.16 -13.50 4.03
CA ALA A 18 20.20 -12.48 3.87
C ALA A 18 19.57 -11.09 4.04
N ILE A 19 20.25 -10.20 4.77
CA ILE A 19 19.73 -8.87 5.15
C ILE A 19 19.32 -8.05 3.93
N ASP A 20 20.04 -8.20 2.83
CA ASP A 20 19.83 -7.51 1.55
C ASP A 20 18.58 -7.96 0.77
N LYS A 21 17.96 -9.08 1.14
CA LYS A 21 16.77 -9.62 0.46
C LYS A 21 15.49 -9.56 1.30
N ARG A 22 15.47 -8.79 2.37
CA ARG A 22 14.25 -8.58 3.16
C ARG A 22 13.48 -7.38 2.64
N VAL A 23 12.16 -7.48 2.67
CA VAL A 23 11.25 -6.41 2.27
C VAL A 23 10.03 -6.37 3.19
N LEU A 24 9.62 -5.18 3.60
CA LEU A 24 8.38 -4.96 4.32
C LEU A 24 7.29 -4.54 3.34
N ILE A 25 6.25 -5.33 3.23
CA ILE A 25 5.08 -5.07 2.40
C ILE A 25 3.96 -4.56 3.29
N VAL A 26 3.43 -3.40 2.94
CA VAL A 26 2.28 -2.78 3.63
C VAL A 26 1.17 -2.56 2.62
N ALA A 27 0.02 -3.20 2.80
CA ALA A 27 -1.10 -3.08 1.88
C ALA A 27 -2.43 -3.46 2.55
N ARG A 28 -3.55 -2.98 2.00
CA ARG A 28 -4.87 -3.49 2.39
C ARG A 28 -5.07 -4.96 2.05
N SER A 29 -4.36 -5.46 1.02
CA SER A 29 -4.21 -6.89 0.76
C SER A 29 -2.80 -7.13 0.23
N ALA A 30 -1.96 -7.71 1.05
CA ALA A 30 -0.55 -7.92 0.74
C ALA A 30 -0.28 -9.26 0.03
N ARG A 31 -1.28 -10.13 -0.10
CA ARG A 31 -1.13 -11.51 -0.59
C ARG A 31 -0.34 -11.59 -1.91
N VAL A 32 -0.80 -10.87 -2.94
CA VAL A 32 -0.18 -10.93 -4.27
C VAL A 32 1.26 -10.43 -4.22
N LEU A 33 1.51 -9.32 -3.52
CA LEU A 33 2.85 -8.76 -3.38
C LEU A 33 3.79 -9.67 -2.59
N ALA A 34 3.28 -10.35 -1.55
CA ALA A 34 4.07 -11.31 -0.78
C ALA A 34 4.50 -12.52 -1.61
N HIS A 35 3.59 -13.07 -2.44
CA HIS A 35 3.93 -14.15 -3.36
C HIS A 35 4.94 -13.68 -4.42
N ALA A 36 4.71 -12.54 -5.06
CA ALA A 36 5.64 -11.98 -6.05
C ALA A 36 7.03 -11.71 -5.45
N ALA A 37 7.09 -11.24 -4.20
CA ALA A 37 8.36 -11.05 -3.51
C ALA A 37 9.12 -12.38 -3.35
N VAL A 38 8.44 -13.45 -2.93
CA VAL A 38 9.07 -14.78 -2.79
C VAL A 38 9.53 -15.32 -4.13
N GLU A 39 8.72 -15.19 -5.19
CA GLU A 39 9.11 -15.58 -6.55
C GLU A 39 10.33 -14.80 -7.04
N GLY A 40 10.46 -13.52 -6.67
CA GLY A 40 11.62 -12.68 -6.92
C GLY A 40 12.83 -12.98 -6.00
N GLY A 41 12.74 -13.99 -5.13
CA GLY A 41 13.80 -14.38 -4.20
C GLY A 41 13.95 -13.44 -2.99
N TRP A 42 12.90 -12.65 -2.68
CA TRP A 42 12.85 -11.81 -1.50
C TRP A 42 12.18 -12.51 -0.32
N SER A 43 12.45 -12.03 0.87
CA SER A 43 11.86 -12.52 2.12
C SER A 43 10.89 -11.49 2.68
N PRO A 44 9.59 -11.61 2.36
CA PRO A 44 8.60 -10.61 2.73
C PRO A 44 8.25 -10.65 4.22
N TRP A 45 8.16 -9.47 4.83
CA TRP A 45 7.47 -9.18 6.06
C TRP A 45 6.21 -8.40 5.70
N VAL A 46 5.11 -8.61 6.38
CA VAL A 46 3.82 -8.10 5.93
C VAL A 46 3.07 -7.38 7.04
N ILE A 47 2.48 -6.25 6.69
CA ILE A 47 1.43 -5.58 7.47
C ILE A 47 0.20 -5.50 6.57
N ASP A 48 -0.86 -6.19 6.93
CA ASP A 48 -2.17 -6.09 6.29
C ASP A 48 -3.31 -6.37 7.30
N PRO A 49 -4.57 -6.02 6.98
CA PRO A 49 -5.68 -6.23 7.89
C PRO A 49 -6.20 -7.67 7.93
N PHE A 50 -5.90 -8.48 6.94
CA PHE A 50 -6.47 -9.82 6.81
C PHE A 50 -5.58 -10.89 7.45
N GLY A 51 -4.27 -10.83 7.24
CA GLY A 51 -3.35 -11.85 7.71
C GLY A 51 -3.79 -13.25 7.28
N ASP A 52 -4.24 -13.38 6.02
CA ASP A 52 -4.80 -14.62 5.51
C ASP A 52 -3.79 -15.76 5.48
N LEU A 53 -4.27 -16.99 5.30
CA LEU A 53 -3.43 -18.19 5.35
C LEU A 53 -2.38 -18.20 4.24
N ASP A 54 -2.72 -17.71 3.06
CA ASP A 54 -1.82 -17.67 1.91
C ASP A 54 -0.66 -16.69 2.17
N THR A 55 -0.98 -15.49 2.66
CA THR A 55 0.02 -14.50 3.08
C THR A 55 0.93 -15.07 4.17
N ARG A 56 0.34 -15.71 5.20
CA ARG A 56 1.09 -16.32 6.30
C ARG A 56 1.95 -17.50 5.85
N ALA A 57 1.57 -18.18 4.77
CA ALA A 57 2.34 -19.32 4.25
C ALA A 57 3.68 -18.88 3.66
N VAL A 58 3.76 -17.68 3.07
CA VAL A 58 4.94 -17.19 2.36
C VAL A 58 5.72 -16.13 3.13
N ALA A 59 5.08 -15.34 4.00
CA ALA A 59 5.74 -14.27 4.75
C ALA A 59 6.56 -14.80 5.93
N TYR A 60 7.69 -14.15 6.19
CA TYR A 60 8.53 -14.40 7.38
C TYR A 60 7.86 -13.92 8.65
N GLY A 61 7.16 -12.79 8.61
CA GLY A 61 6.40 -12.25 9.71
C GLY A 61 5.18 -11.50 9.20
N VAL A 62 4.07 -11.58 9.93
CA VAL A 62 2.82 -10.88 9.58
C VAL A 62 2.30 -10.15 10.81
N ILE A 63 2.12 -8.84 10.70
CA ILE A 63 1.29 -8.07 11.61
C ILE A 63 -0.06 -7.90 10.95
N GLN A 64 -1.07 -8.49 11.55
CA GLN A 64 -2.46 -8.25 11.17
C GLN A 64 -2.93 -6.97 11.85
N LEU A 65 -3.14 -5.90 11.05
CA LEU A 65 -3.55 -4.60 11.53
C LEU A 65 -5.02 -4.35 11.17
N THR A 66 -5.91 -4.68 12.11
CA THR A 66 -7.37 -4.64 11.90
C THR A 66 -8.01 -3.29 12.17
N ASP A 67 -7.31 -2.38 12.86
CA ASP A 67 -7.81 -1.06 13.22
C ASP A 67 -7.75 -0.14 11.99
N LEU A 68 -8.77 -0.23 11.15
CA LEU A 68 -8.96 0.61 9.99
C LEU A 68 -10.04 1.65 10.26
N VAL A 69 -9.79 2.89 9.84
CA VAL A 69 -10.79 3.95 9.79
C VAL A 69 -11.16 4.18 8.33
N ASP A 70 -12.43 4.04 7.98
CA ASP A 70 -12.92 4.14 6.59
C ASP A 70 -12.10 3.27 5.60
N PHE A 71 -11.83 2.03 6.00
CA PHE A 71 -10.99 1.09 5.25
C PHE A 71 -9.54 1.53 5.02
N GLN A 72 -9.06 2.53 5.76
CA GLN A 72 -7.69 3.02 5.70
C GLN A 72 -6.96 2.74 7.00
N PHE A 73 -5.65 2.55 6.91
CA PHE A 73 -4.81 2.41 8.10
C PHE A 73 -4.79 3.70 8.92
N ASP A 74 -4.97 3.58 10.23
CA ASP A 74 -4.62 4.66 11.15
C ASP A 74 -3.10 4.89 11.09
N GLU A 75 -2.68 6.12 10.79
CA GLU A 75 -1.28 6.46 10.57
C GLU A 75 -0.41 6.11 11.77
N LYS A 76 -0.84 6.50 12.97
CA LYS A 76 -0.06 6.29 14.19
C LYS A 76 0.16 4.82 14.48
N THR A 77 -0.88 4.02 14.33
CA THR A 77 -0.86 2.57 14.56
C THR A 77 -0.01 1.88 13.50
N LEU A 78 -0.13 2.31 12.24
CA LEU A 78 0.69 1.80 11.14
C LEU A 78 2.18 2.09 11.35
N LEU A 79 2.54 3.33 11.63
CA LEU A 79 3.95 3.71 11.86
C LEU A 79 4.56 2.97 13.06
N LYS A 80 3.76 2.71 14.10
CA LYS A 80 4.19 1.88 15.23
C LYS A 80 4.45 0.43 14.79
N ALA A 81 3.56 -0.16 13.99
CA ALA A 81 3.70 -1.52 13.49
C ALA A 81 4.94 -1.67 12.58
N ILE A 82 5.19 -0.69 11.69
CA ILE A 82 6.41 -0.63 10.88
C ILE A 82 7.65 -0.59 11.78
N GLY A 83 7.68 0.31 12.76
CA GLY A 83 8.79 0.43 13.69
C GLY A 83 9.07 -0.85 14.48
N MET A 84 8.03 -1.55 14.92
CA MET A 84 8.16 -2.83 15.61
C MET A 84 8.81 -3.90 14.74
N LEU A 85 8.36 -4.05 13.48
CA LEU A 85 8.95 -5.03 12.55
C LEU A 85 10.40 -4.69 12.21
N GLN A 86 10.70 -3.43 11.96
CA GLN A 86 12.08 -3.01 11.67
C GLN A 86 13.00 -3.12 12.87
N HIS A 87 12.49 -2.89 14.08
CA HIS A 87 13.28 -3.14 15.30
C HIS A 87 13.59 -4.62 15.47
N GLN A 88 12.62 -5.49 15.19
CA GLN A 88 12.78 -6.94 15.36
C GLN A 88 13.62 -7.60 14.27
N ALA A 89 13.37 -7.24 13.02
CA ALA A 89 14.00 -7.88 11.85
C ALA A 89 15.18 -7.06 11.28
N GLY A 90 15.42 -5.87 11.78
CA GLY A 90 16.37 -4.90 11.25
C GLY A 90 15.81 -4.06 10.11
N PRO A 91 16.50 -3.00 9.71
CA PRO A 91 16.07 -2.12 8.62
C PRO A 91 15.82 -2.90 7.33
N MET A 92 14.73 -2.60 6.65
CA MET A 92 14.40 -3.16 5.35
C MET A 92 13.61 -2.15 4.53
N PRO A 93 13.71 -2.21 3.18
CA PRO A 93 12.90 -1.36 2.33
C PRO A 93 11.42 -1.68 2.47
N VAL A 94 10.58 -0.67 2.24
CA VAL A 94 9.13 -0.77 2.31
C VAL A 94 8.54 -0.73 0.92
N VAL A 95 7.66 -1.68 0.61
CA VAL A 95 6.81 -1.68 -0.57
C VAL A 95 5.38 -1.41 -0.13
N LEU A 96 4.77 -0.38 -0.72
CA LEU A 96 3.38 -0.02 -0.46
C LEU A 96 2.49 -0.60 -1.55
N GLY A 97 1.43 -1.29 -1.13
CA GLY A 97 0.39 -1.78 -2.04
C GLY A 97 -0.86 -0.89 -2.00
N SER A 98 -2.04 -1.50 -2.12
CA SER A 98 -3.32 -0.78 -2.07
C SER A 98 -3.58 -0.13 -0.71
N GLY A 99 -4.27 1.01 -0.73
CA GLY A 99 -4.68 1.75 0.46
C GLY A 99 -3.87 3.03 0.73
N PHE A 100 -3.00 3.42 -0.20
CA PHE A 100 -2.18 4.63 -0.11
C PHE A 100 -2.42 5.62 -1.25
N GLU A 101 -3.38 5.37 -2.11
CA GLU A 101 -3.61 6.08 -3.37
C GLU A 101 -3.94 7.58 -3.16
N ALA A 102 -4.51 7.94 -2.02
CA ALA A 102 -4.80 9.33 -1.63
C ALA A 102 -4.12 9.73 -0.31
N ARG A 103 -3.07 9.04 0.09
CA ARG A 103 -2.45 9.17 1.39
C ARG A 103 -0.98 9.60 1.30
N ALA A 104 -0.71 10.61 0.46
CA ALA A 104 0.66 11.13 0.25
C ALA A 104 1.33 11.54 1.58
N GLU A 105 0.57 12.07 2.54
CA GLU A 105 1.06 12.44 3.86
C GLU A 105 1.55 11.23 4.67
N VAL A 106 0.81 10.12 4.63
CA VAL A 106 1.21 8.86 5.30
C VAL A 106 2.43 8.25 4.62
N VAL A 107 2.46 8.30 3.29
CA VAL A 107 3.63 7.84 2.51
C VAL A 107 4.86 8.68 2.85
N ALA A 108 4.72 10.01 2.99
CA ALA A 108 5.82 10.89 3.43
C ALA A 108 6.29 10.54 4.85
N ALA A 109 5.35 10.26 5.77
CA ALA A 109 5.69 9.84 7.13
C ALA A 109 6.42 8.49 7.17
N ILE A 110 6.12 7.57 6.27
CA ILE A 110 6.84 6.31 6.10
C ILE A 110 8.23 6.58 5.48
N ALA A 111 8.28 7.39 4.41
CA ALA A 111 9.52 7.72 3.69
C ALA A 111 10.56 8.42 4.58
N SER A 112 10.12 9.20 5.57
CA SER A 112 11.02 9.85 6.53
C SER A 112 11.74 8.87 7.47
N ARG A 113 11.31 7.61 7.54
CA ARG A 113 11.82 6.58 8.46
C ARG A 113 12.34 5.35 7.76
N SER A 114 11.97 5.15 6.49
CA SER A 114 12.25 3.92 5.75
C SER A 114 12.43 4.22 4.28
N GLN A 115 13.30 3.48 3.61
CA GLN A 115 13.41 3.55 2.16
C GLN A 115 12.17 2.93 1.53
N ILE A 116 11.44 3.69 0.70
CA ILE A 116 10.33 3.16 -0.08
C ILE A 116 10.86 2.65 -1.43
N HIS A 117 10.53 1.40 -1.74
CA HIS A 117 10.71 0.84 -3.07
C HIS A 117 9.38 0.94 -3.83
N GLY A 118 9.22 2.01 -4.60
CA GLY A 118 8.01 2.37 -5.32
C GLY A 118 7.85 3.88 -5.46
N ASN A 119 6.62 4.31 -5.71
CA ASN A 119 6.30 5.72 -5.87
C ASN A 119 6.42 6.48 -4.55
N GLY A 120 7.12 7.60 -4.57
CA GLY A 120 7.20 8.54 -3.44
C GLY A 120 5.91 9.36 -3.25
N PRO A 121 5.83 10.14 -2.16
CA PRO A 121 4.65 10.93 -1.83
C PRO A 121 4.29 11.96 -2.90
N GLU A 122 5.29 12.55 -3.59
CA GLU A 122 5.07 13.52 -4.66
C GLU A 122 4.38 12.88 -5.87
N VAL A 123 4.78 11.66 -6.22
CA VAL A 123 4.15 10.91 -7.33
C VAL A 123 2.72 10.55 -6.97
N ILE A 124 2.48 10.05 -5.76
CA ILE A 124 1.15 9.70 -5.28
C ILE A 124 0.25 10.93 -5.26
N SER A 125 0.74 12.06 -4.76
CA SER A 125 0.00 13.32 -4.75
C SER A 125 -0.35 13.78 -6.17
N SER A 126 0.60 13.70 -7.12
CA SER A 126 0.36 14.10 -8.52
C SER A 126 -0.64 13.17 -9.22
N LEU A 127 -0.63 11.88 -8.92
CA LEU A 127 -1.57 10.91 -9.48
C LEU A 127 -2.99 11.02 -8.90
N ALA A 128 -3.15 11.67 -7.76
CA ALA A 128 -4.47 11.96 -7.19
C ALA A 128 -5.24 13.04 -7.97
N ASP A 129 -4.57 13.93 -8.71
CA ASP A 129 -5.19 14.93 -9.59
C ASP A 129 -5.44 14.36 -11.00
N MET A 130 -6.43 13.48 -11.11
CA MET A 130 -6.80 12.88 -12.39
C MET A 130 -7.11 13.89 -13.50
N PRO A 131 -7.80 15.01 -13.26
CA PRO A 131 -7.99 16.03 -14.28
C PRO A 131 -6.69 16.62 -14.83
N ALA A 132 -5.69 16.82 -13.98
CA ALA A 132 -4.37 17.30 -14.43
C ALA A 132 -3.65 16.25 -15.28
N ILE A 133 -3.72 14.98 -14.90
CA ILE A 133 -3.16 13.87 -15.67
C ILE A 133 -3.84 13.77 -17.04
N TYR A 134 -5.17 13.83 -17.10
CA TYR A 134 -5.90 13.76 -18.36
C TYR A 134 -5.52 14.89 -19.32
N ARG A 135 -5.45 16.13 -18.82
CA ARG A 135 -5.00 17.28 -19.64
C ARG A 135 -3.60 17.08 -20.21
N ARG A 136 -2.69 16.50 -19.41
CA ARG A 136 -1.31 16.25 -19.84
C ARG A 136 -1.23 15.13 -20.88
N LEU A 137 -1.96 14.05 -20.72
CA LEU A 137 -1.98 12.93 -21.67
C LEU A 137 -2.63 13.31 -23.00
N ASP A 138 -3.70 14.11 -22.96
CA ASP A 138 -4.39 14.61 -24.17
C ASP A 138 -3.48 15.55 -24.98
N ALA A 139 -2.74 16.43 -24.30
CA ALA A 139 -1.85 17.39 -24.95
C ALA A 139 -0.62 16.75 -25.62
N ASP A 140 -0.07 15.68 -25.02
CA ASP A 140 1.24 15.17 -25.41
C ASP A 140 1.21 14.00 -26.39
N ASN A 141 0.13 13.19 -26.44
CA ASN A 141 0.22 11.87 -27.08
C ASN A 141 -0.97 11.45 -27.96
N GLY A 142 -1.93 12.30 -28.22
CA GLY A 142 -3.15 11.89 -28.94
C GLY A 142 -3.91 10.76 -28.23
N VAL A 143 -3.74 10.62 -26.94
CA VAL A 143 -4.48 9.66 -26.10
C VAL A 143 -5.86 10.22 -25.88
N CYS A 144 -6.87 9.57 -26.47
CA CYS A 144 -8.24 9.95 -26.27
C CYS A 144 -8.69 9.58 -24.85
N MET A 145 -8.88 10.58 -24.02
CA MET A 145 -9.36 10.41 -22.65
C MET A 145 -10.88 10.66 -22.59
N PRO A 146 -11.60 9.92 -21.72
CA PRO A 146 -13.02 10.23 -21.48
C PRO A 146 -13.19 11.67 -20.99
N LEU A 147 -14.23 12.36 -21.49
CA LEU A 147 -14.58 13.68 -20.99
C LEU A 147 -14.75 13.62 -19.46
N THR A 148 -13.93 14.39 -18.76
CA THR A 148 -13.92 14.43 -17.30
C THR A 148 -14.15 15.86 -16.82
N LEU A 149 -15.13 16.04 -15.96
CA LEU A 149 -15.51 17.35 -15.41
C LEU A 149 -15.38 17.33 -13.89
N ASN A 150 -14.94 18.43 -13.30
CA ASN A 150 -14.84 18.58 -11.85
C ASN A 150 -16.19 18.85 -11.18
N ASN A 151 -17.19 19.22 -11.95
CA ASN A 151 -18.53 19.54 -11.47
C ASN A 151 -19.56 18.71 -12.24
N ARG A 152 -20.76 18.54 -11.63
CA ARG A 152 -21.88 17.89 -12.30
C ARG A 152 -22.19 18.60 -13.61
N ALA A 153 -22.05 17.88 -14.71
CA ALA A 153 -22.55 18.31 -16.00
C ALA A 153 -24.08 18.10 -16.05
N GLY A 154 -24.77 18.86 -16.91
CA GLY A 154 -26.24 18.80 -17.04
C GLY A 154 -26.77 17.38 -17.29
N ASP A 155 -28.07 17.24 -17.17
CA ASP A 155 -28.80 15.95 -17.11
C ASP A 155 -28.87 15.20 -18.46
N ASP A 156 -28.21 15.68 -19.51
CA ASP A 156 -28.35 15.16 -20.88
C ASP A 156 -27.60 13.84 -21.15
N HIS A 157 -26.77 13.37 -20.22
CA HIS A 157 -25.97 12.16 -20.38
C HIS A 157 -25.84 11.38 -19.07
N ALA A 158 -25.62 10.07 -19.19
CA ALA A 158 -25.25 9.22 -18.06
C ALA A 158 -23.80 9.53 -17.63
N TRP A 159 -23.61 9.97 -16.41
CA TRP A 159 -22.30 10.31 -15.85
C TRP A 159 -21.88 9.30 -14.78
N LEU A 160 -20.63 8.87 -14.84
CA LEU A 160 -20.00 8.14 -13.75
C LEU A 160 -19.33 9.15 -12.81
N VAL A 161 -19.84 9.26 -11.60
CA VAL A 161 -19.24 10.11 -10.56
C VAL A 161 -18.22 9.28 -9.79
N LYS A 162 -17.00 9.80 -9.67
CA LYS A 162 -15.93 9.18 -8.88
C LYS A 162 -15.37 10.17 -7.88
N ALA A 163 -15.20 9.73 -6.63
CA ALA A 163 -14.46 10.51 -5.67
C ALA A 163 -12.96 10.47 -6.01
N SER A 164 -12.31 11.63 -5.99
CA SER A 164 -10.87 11.73 -6.24
C SER A 164 -10.09 10.98 -5.15
N GLY A 165 -9.09 10.20 -5.55
CA GLY A 165 -8.18 9.52 -4.61
C GLY A 165 -8.73 8.24 -3.97
N HIS A 166 -9.89 7.74 -4.37
CA HIS A 166 -10.40 6.48 -3.86
C HIS A 166 -9.96 5.28 -4.71
N THR A 167 -9.61 4.19 -4.05
CA THR A 167 -9.27 2.92 -4.68
C THR A 167 -10.51 2.30 -5.32
N GLY A 168 -10.39 1.92 -6.59
CA GLY A 168 -11.35 1.24 -7.44
C GLY A 168 -12.73 0.93 -6.91
N GLY A 169 -13.73 1.69 -7.32
CA GLY A 169 -15.14 1.30 -7.18
C GLY A 169 -15.86 1.77 -5.92
N ALA A 170 -15.27 2.59 -5.06
CA ALA A 170 -16.03 3.34 -4.06
C ALA A 170 -16.81 4.45 -4.78
N HIS A 171 -18.10 4.26 -4.95
CA HIS A 171 -19.03 5.18 -5.60
C HIS A 171 -19.95 5.80 -4.57
#